data_0fd0f556d8c14c005a3105e8a8a35f26
#
_entry.id   0fd0f556d8c14c005a3105e8a8a35f26
#
_cell.length_a   1.000
_cell.length_b   1.000
_cell.length_c   1.000
_cell.angle_alpha   90.00
_cell.angle_beta   90.00
_cell.angle_gamma   90.00
#
_symmetry.space_group_name_H-M   'P 1'
#
loop_
_entity.id
_entity.type
_entity.pdbx_description
1 polymer ?
#
loop_
_entity_poly.entity_id
_entity_poly.type
_entity_poly.pdbx_seq_one_letter_code
_entity_poly.pdbx_strand_id
1 'polypeptide(L)'
;MGAPFSCPDCEDHPPAFDCVATRYQANGLVRDLIHRFKYSGEFHLRQILANWLEEALSDPRISREPFDAFVPVPLHTTRIRERGYDQIAALVELMAKRSHRPVWACLRRSRYTESQTRFSRKERLQNLRNAFELRKGSSVLGKRLLLVDDVLTTGSTLDECARILKAHGAKSVRAITVARR
;
A
#
# COMPACT_ATOMS: atom_id res chain seq x y z
N MET A 1 -14.81 -6.94 19.97
CA MET A 1 -14.12 -5.77 19.41
C MET A 1 -12.83 -5.58 20.19
N GLY A 2 -11.67 -5.86 19.58
CA GLY A 2 -10.38 -5.64 20.24
C GLY A 2 -10.17 -4.13 20.41
N ALA A 3 -9.60 -3.73 21.56
CA ALA A 3 -9.19 -2.35 21.80
C ALA A 3 -8.25 -1.88 20.68
N PRO A 4 -8.23 -0.60 20.31
CA PRO A 4 -7.31 -0.07 19.35
C PRO A 4 -5.89 -0.36 19.85
N PHE A 5 -5.18 -1.24 19.14
CA PHE A 5 -3.80 -1.57 19.47
C PHE A 5 -2.93 -0.40 19.06
N SER A 6 -2.40 0.31 20.02
CA SER A 6 -1.36 1.30 19.80
C SER A 6 0.00 0.59 19.79
N CYS A 7 0.71 0.69 18.69
CA CYS A 7 2.04 0.12 18.55
C CYS A 7 3.05 1.11 19.15
N PRO A 8 3.91 0.70 20.13
CA PRO A 8 4.90 1.60 20.74
C PRO A 8 5.75 2.35 19.72
N ASP A 9 6.19 1.66 18.66
CA ASP A 9 6.94 2.29 17.57
C ASP A 9 6.17 3.39 16.82
N CYS A 10 4.82 3.32 16.82
CA CYS A 10 3.97 4.33 16.18
C CYS A 10 3.67 5.50 17.12
N GLU A 11 3.75 5.30 18.43
CA GLU A 11 3.64 6.37 19.43
C GLU A 11 4.84 7.30 19.37
N ASP A 12 6.05 6.72 19.29
CA ASP A 12 7.29 7.48 19.20
C ASP A 12 7.45 8.17 17.82
N HIS A 13 6.94 7.54 16.76
CA HIS A 13 7.08 8.03 15.39
C HIS A 13 5.74 7.82 14.65
N PRO A 14 4.77 8.73 14.84
CA PRO A 14 3.47 8.61 14.20
C PRO A 14 3.60 8.62 12.67
N PRO A 15 2.99 7.64 11.98
CA PRO A 15 3.05 7.56 10.53
C PRO A 15 2.24 8.70 9.89
N ALA A 16 2.59 9.07 8.67
CA ALA A 16 1.87 10.08 7.90
C ALA A 16 0.49 9.61 7.40
N PHE A 17 0.25 8.31 7.30
CA PHE A 17 -1.08 7.79 6.99
C PHE A 17 -1.99 7.80 8.23
N ASP A 18 -3.28 8.05 8.03
CA ASP A 18 -4.25 8.18 9.12
C ASP A 18 -4.58 6.83 9.77
N CYS A 19 -4.68 5.77 8.97
CA CYS A 19 -4.82 4.39 9.44
C CYS A 19 -4.45 3.39 8.35
N VAL A 20 -4.23 2.14 8.76
CA VAL A 20 -4.05 1.00 7.85
C VAL A 20 -4.91 -0.17 8.32
N ALA A 21 -5.59 -0.82 7.37
CA ALA A 21 -6.31 -2.07 7.61
C ALA A 21 -5.68 -3.22 6.84
N THR A 22 -5.65 -4.38 7.50
CA THR A 22 -5.20 -5.65 6.92
C THR A 22 -5.98 -6.79 7.58
N ARG A 23 -6.31 -7.82 6.82
CA ARG A 23 -7.12 -8.94 7.33
C ARG A 23 -6.28 -10.15 7.70
N TYR A 24 -5.15 -10.35 7.07
CA TYR A 24 -4.38 -11.59 7.16
C TYR A 24 -2.99 -11.37 7.74
N GLN A 25 -2.45 -12.42 8.35
CA GLN A 25 -1.04 -12.52 8.73
C GLN A 25 -0.25 -13.08 7.55
N ALA A 26 0.91 -12.50 7.24
CA ALA A 26 1.80 -12.97 6.18
C ALA A 26 2.60 -14.21 6.61
N ASN A 27 1.91 -15.30 6.92
CA ASN A 27 2.48 -16.60 7.29
C ASN A 27 1.83 -17.72 6.48
N GLY A 28 2.38 -18.95 6.55
CA GLY A 28 1.84 -20.14 5.91
C GLY A 28 1.36 -19.89 4.48
N LEU A 29 0.14 -20.31 4.19
CA LEU A 29 -0.50 -20.21 2.86
C LEU A 29 -0.57 -18.77 2.34
N VAL A 30 -0.88 -17.81 3.21
CA VAL A 30 -1.00 -16.38 2.78
C VAL A 30 0.33 -15.86 2.24
N ARG A 31 1.43 -16.13 2.95
CA ARG A 31 2.78 -15.77 2.50
C ARG A 31 3.12 -16.44 1.18
N ASP A 32 2.80 -17.74 1.06
CA ASP A 32 3.14 -18.51 -0.13
C ASP A 32 2.37 -18.04 -1.36
N LEU A 33 1.08 -17.72 -1.25
CA LEU A 33 0.29 -17.15 -2.34
C LEU A 33 0.80 -15.78 -2.79
N ILE A 34 1.14 -14.90 -1.83
CA ILE A 34 1.74 -13.60 -2.15
C ILE A 34 3.10 -13.78 -2.84
N HIS A 35 3.92 -14.74 -2.40
CA HIS A 35 5.21 -15.02 -3.01
C HIS A 35 5.07 -15.55 -4.44
N ARG A 36 4.17 -16.51 -4.66
CA ARG A 36 3.88 -17.07 -6.00
C ARG A 36 3.36 -15.99 -6.95
N PHE A 37 2.47 -15.13 -6.46
CA PHE A 37 1.99 -13.98 -7.22
C PHE A 37 3.12 -13.01 -7.58
N LYS A 38 4.11 -12.79 -6.70
CA LYS A 38 5.23 -11.88 -6.94
C LYS A 38 6.33 -12.44 -7.85
N TYR A 39 6.60 -13.74 -7.79
CA TYR A 39 7.84 -14.30 -8.32
C TYR A 39 7.66 -15.53 -9.21
N SER A 40 6.50 -16.18 -9.21
CA SER A 40 6.25 -17.39 -10.00
C SER A 40 5.35 -17.14 -11.22
N GLY A 41 5.02 -15.89 -11.52
CA GLY A 41 4.19 -15.54 -12.69
C GLY A 41 2.72 -15.97 -12.58
N GLU A 42 2.25 -16.34 -11.39
CA GLU A 42 0.88 -16.84 -11.18
C GLU A 42 -0.14 -15.71 -11.11
N PHE A 43 -0.31 -15.01 -12.21
CA PHE A 43 -1.15 -13.83 -12.34
C PHE A 43 -2.63 -14.07 -11.97
N HIS A 44 -3.13 -15.30 -12.12
CA HIS A 44 -4.50 -15.68 -11.76
C HIS A 44 -4.79 -15.51 -10.27
N LEU A 45 -3.76 -15.58 -9.40
CA LEU A 45 -3.89 -15.37 -7.96
C LEU A 45 -4.37 -13.96 -7.58
N ARG A 46 -4.32 -13.00 -8.52
CA ARG A 46 -4.87 -11.65 -8.32
C ARG A 46 -6.33 -11.65 -7.88
N GLN A 47 -7.13 -12.64 -8.30
CA GLN A 47 -8.55 -12.72 -7.92
C GLN A 47 -8.70 -12.93 -6.40
N ILE A 48 -7.93 -13.88 -5.85
CA ILE A 48 -7.96 -14.20 -4.41
C ILE A 48 -7.40 -13.03 -3.61
N LEU A 49 -6.26 -12.48 -4.04
CA LEU A 49 -5.60 -11.37 -3.31
C LEU A 49 -6.43 -10.08 -3.36
N ALA A 50 -7.14 -9.80 -4.47
CA ALA A 50 -8.07 -8.69 -4.55
C ALA A 50 -9.27 -8.88 -3.61
N ASN A 51 -9.83 -10.09 -3.51
CA ASN A 51 -10.90 -10.39 -2.56
C ASN A 51 -10.45 -10.08 -1.12
N TRP A 52 -9.24 -10.48 -0.75
CA TRP A 52 -8.68 -10.21 0.57
C TRP A 52 -8.47 -8.72 0.86
N LEU A 53 -8.09 -7.93 -0.17
CA LEU A 53 -8.04 -6.47 -0.06
C LEU A 53 -9.44 -5.86 0.07
N GLU A 54 -10.43 -6.38 -0.67
CA GLU A 54 -11.83 -5.92 -0.58
C GLU A 54 -12.42 -6.16 0.81
N GLU A 55 -12.09 -7.28 1.46
CA GLU A 55 -12.46 -7.53 2.84
C GLU A 55 -11.93 -6.45 3.80
N ALA A 56 -10.73 -5.91 3.54
CA ALA A 56 -10.16 -4.84 4.34
C ALA A 56 -10.92 -3.51 4.20
N LEU A 57 -11.69 -3.29 3.12
CA LEU A 57 -12.55 -2.12 2.96
C LEU A 57 -13.68 -2.07 3.99
N SER A 58 -14.10 -3.23 4.52
CA SER A 58 -15.14 -3.32 5.55
C SER A 58 -14.64 -2.97 6.96
N ASP A 59 -13.34 -2.71 7.14
CA ASP A 59 -12.81 -2.26 8.43
C ASP A 59 -13.40 -0.89 8.78
N PRO A 60 -13.95 -0.70 10.00
CA PRO A 60 -14.56 0.57 10.40
C PRO A 60 -13.66 1.79 10.24
N ARG A 61 -12.34 1.62 10.37
CA ARG A 61 -11.35 2.70 10.18
C ARG A 61 -11.25 3.14 8.72
N ILE A 62 -11.60 2.25 7.78
CA ILE A 62 -11.62 2.51 6.34
C ILE A 62 -13.02 2.96 5.88
N SER A 63 -14.07 2.27 6.36
CA SER A 63 -15.43 2.44 5.84
C SER A 63 -16.18 3.67 6.40
N ARG A 64 -15.74 4.23 7.54
CA ARG A 64 -16.42 5.39 8.19
C ARG A 64 -16.57 6.61 7.29
N GLU A 65 -15.56 6.85 6.46
CA GLU A 65 -15.56 7.98 5.54
C GLU A 65 -15.34 7.50 4.10
N PRO A 66 -16.03 8.06 3.12
CA PRO A 66 -15.76 7.76 1.73
C PRO A 66 -14.34 8.20 1.35
N PHE A 67 -13.75 7.56 0.37
CA PHE A 67 -12.50 7.99 -0.25
C PHE A 67 -12.74 8.28 -1.75
N ASP A 68 -11.93 9.16 -2.32
CA ASP A 68 -12.13 9.65 -3.69
C ASP A 68 -11.50 8.69 -4.73
N ALA A 69 -10.36 8.07 -4.41
CA ALA A 69 -9.67 7.16 -5.33
C ALA A 69 -8.79 6.13 -4.60
N PHE A 70 -8.59 4.99 -5.25
CA PHE A 70 -7.50 4.08 -4.94
C PHE A 70 -6.17 4.63 -5.47
N VAL A 71 -5.12 4.55 -4.67
CA VAL A 71 -3.76 4.90 -5.07
C VAL A 71 -2.87 3.67 -4.91
N PRO A 72 -2.47 2.99 -5.99
CA PRO A 72 -1.54 1.89 -5.91
C PRO A 72 -0.17 2.40 -5.44
N VAL A 73 0.45 1.71 -4.48
CA VAL A 73 1.85 1.94 -4.11
C VAL A 73 2.73 1.54 -5.29
N PRO A 74 3.51 2.47 -5.88
CA PRO A 74 4.21 2.18 -7.11
C PRO A 74 5.44 1.28 -6.89
N LEU A 75 5.63 0.33 -7.79
CA LEU A 75 6.88 -0.41 -7.90
C LEU A 75 7.92 0.39 -8.70
N HIS A 76 9.19 0.12 -8.42
CA HIS A 76 10.26 0.60 -9.30
C HIS A 76 10.23 -0.15 -10.64
N THR A 77 10.57 0.53 -11.74
CA THR A 77 10.53 -0.04 -13.09
C THR A 77 11.37 -1.32 -13.24
N THR A 78 12.48 -1.41 -12.51
CA THR A 78 13.30 -2.64 -12.43
C THR A 78 12.47 -3.81 -11.91
N ARG A 79 11.70 -3.61 -10.84
CA ARG A 79 10.85 -4.68 -10.28
C ARG A 79 9.72 -5.09 -11.24
N ILE A 80 9.16 -4.13 -11.96
CA ILE A 80 8.13 -4.42 -12.98
C ILE A 80 8.73 -5.28 -14.10
N ARG A 81 9.96 -4.97 -14.54
CA ARG A 81 10.67 -5.77 -15.56
C ARG A 81 11.01 -7.18 -15.07
N GLU A 82 11.51 -7.30 -13.83
CA GLU A 82 11.82 -8.61 -13.20
C GLU A 82 10.57 -9.51 -13.07
N ARG A 83 9.41 -8.92 -12.80
CA ARG A 83 8.17 -9.65 -12.52
C ARG A 83 7.24 -9.79 -13.72
N GLY A 84 7.50 -9.01 -14.78
CA GLY A 84 6.67 -8.96 -15.99
C GLY A 84 5.42 -8.09 -15.86
N TYR A 85 5.05 -7.63 -14.65
CA TYR A 85 3.86 -6.80 -14.41
C TYR A 85 3.95 -6.02 -13.08
N ASP A 86 3.09 -5.00 -12.95
CA ASP A 86 2.88 -4.30 -11.68
C ASP A 86 1.76 -4.99 -10.90
N GLN A 87 2.14 -5.74 -9.87
CA GLN A 87 1.19 -6.53 -9.08
C GLN A 87 0.15 -5.66 -8.39
N ILE A 88 0.57 -4.52 -7.81
CA ILE A 88 -0.34 -3.68 -7.04
C ILE A 88 -1.32 -2.98 -7.98
N ALA A 89 -0.85 -2.49 -9.12
CA ALA A 89 -1.74 -1.95 -10.14
C ALA A 89 -2.77 -2.98 -10.59
N ALA A 90 -2.37 -4.23 -10.85
CA ALA A 90 -3.28 -5.31 -11.26
C ALA A 90 -4.36 -5.64 -10.22
N LEU A 91 -4.02 -5.61 -8.92
CA LEU A 91 -4.98 -5.80 -7.82
C LEU A 91 -5.96 -4.62 -7.75
N VAL A 92 -5.42 -3.41 -7.77
CA VAL A 92 -6.22 -2.17 -7.66
C VAL A 92 -7.17 -2.01 -8.84
N GLU A 93 -6.74 -2.31 -10.06
CA GLU A 93 -7.60 -2.27 -11.25
C GLU A 93 -8.81 -3.23 -11.12
N LEU A 94 -8.58 -4.42 -10.57
CA LEU A 94 -9.65 -5.39 -10.35
C LEU A 94 -10.66 -4.88 -9.30
N MET A 95 -10.17 -4.37 -8.17
CA MET A 95 -11.00 -3.77 -7.13
C MET A 95 -11.77 -2.56 -7.63
N ALA A 96 -11.13 -1.70 -8.40
CA ALA A 96 -11.73 -0.49 -8.97
C ALA A 96 -12.90 -0.80 -9.91
N LYS A 97 -12.73 -1.83 -10.77
CA LYS A 97 -13.80 -2.31 -11.64
C LYS A 97 -15.02 -2.79 -10.85
N ARG A 98 -14.80 -3.52 -9.76
CA ARG A 98 -15.87 -4.08 -8.93
C ARG A 98 -16.59 -3.02 -8.08
N SER A 99 -15.84 -2.06 -7.57
CA SER A 99 -16.36 -1.01 -6.67
C SER A 99 -16.78 0.27 -7.41
N HIS A 100 -16.59 0.34 -8.73
CA HIS A 100 -16.82 1.53 -9.56
C HIS A 100 -16.12 2.79 -9.03
N ARG A 101 -14.91 2.62 -8.47
CA ARG A 101 -14.11 3.73 -7.95
C ARG A 101 -12.88 3.98 -8.81
N PRO A 102 -12.45 5.25 -8.97
CA PRO A 102 -11.31 5.57 -9.79
C PRO A 102 -9.98 5.07 -9.20
N VAL A 103 -9.03 4.80 -10.08
CA VAL A 103 -7.62 4.54 -9.75
C VAL A 103 -6.81 5.77 -10.13
N TRP A 104 -6.04 6.28 -9.17
CA TRP A 104 -5.12 7.38 -9.41
C TRP A 104 -3.68 6.90 -9.22
N ALA A 105 -3.03 6.57 -10.31
CA ALA A 105 -1.60 6.26 -10.34
C ALA A 105 -0.76 7.53 -10.25
N CYS A 106 -1.04 8.38 -9.24
CA CYS A 106 -0.43 9.69 -9.06
C CYS A 106 0.97 9.68 -8.46
N LEU A 107 1.40 8.54 -7.91
CA LEU A 107 2.75 8.37 -7.38
C LEU A 107 3.67 7.66 -8.37
N ARG A 108 4.97 7.95 -8.30
CA ARG A 108 6.02 7.15 -8.94
C ARG A 108 7.15 6.86 -7.96
N ARG A 109 7.81 5.72 -8.11
CA ARG A 109 9.02 5.39 -7.39
C ARG A 109 10.21 5.78 -8.25
N SER A 110 10.91 6.84 -7.85
CA SER A 110 12.00 7.44 -8.63
C SER A 110 13.35 6.79 -8.38
N ARG A 111 13.50 6.15 -7.20
CA ARG A 111 14.77 5.52 -6.82
C ARG A 111 14.57 4.03 -6.57
N TYR A 112 15.45 3.22 -7.15
CA TYR A 112 15.54 1.80 -6.80
C TYR A 112 16.11 1.65 -5.39
N THR A 113 15.40 0.92 -4.55
CA THR A 113 15.85 0.57 -3.21
C THR A 113 15.75 -0.94 -3.05
N GLU A 114 16.84 -1.55 -2.63
CA GLU A 114 16.85 -2.99 -2.40
C GLU A 114 15.89 -3.39 -1.28
N SER A 115 15.17 -4.49 -1.51
CA SER A 115 14.32 -5.10 -0.51
C SER A 115 15.18 -5.93 0.45
N GLN A 116 15.85 -5.27 1.39
CA GLN A 116 16.62 -5.98 2.40
C GLN A 116 15.73 -6.33 3.59
N THR A 117 15.44 -7.62 3.72
CA THR A 117 14.61 -8.18 4.81
C THR A 117 15.26 -8.03 6.19
N ARG A 118 16.54 -7.65 6.25
CA ARG A 118 17.35 -7.51 7.48
C ARG A 118 17.39 -6.09 8.07
N PHE A 119 16.87 -5.08 7.39
CA PHE A 119 16.87 -3.71 7.91
C PHE A 119 15.87 -3.52 9.05
N SER A 120 16.29 -2.80 10.08
CA SER A 120 15.42 -2.24 11.11
C SER A 120 14.41 -1.25 10.50
N ARG A 121 13.36 -0.89 11.25
CA ARG A 121 12.38 0.11 10.82
C ARG A 121 13.06 1.45 10.48
N LYS A 122 13.97 1.92 11.31
CA LYS A 122 14.71 3.19 11.12
C LYS A 122 15.53 3.19 9.82
N GLU A 123 16.25 2.11 9.56
CA GLU A 123 17.01 1.96 8.31
C GLU A 123 16.12 1.90 7.08
N ARG A 124 14.96 1.24 7.17
CA ARG A 124 13.98 1.20 6.07
C ARG A 124 13.36 2.57 5.80
N LEU A 125 13.05 3.35 6.84
CA LEU A 125 12.58 4.72 6.69
C LEU A 125 13.63 5.59 6.00
N GLN A 126 14.89 5.51 6.43
CA GLN A 126 16.00 6.25 5.80
C GLN A 126 16.23 5.82 4.35
N ASN A 127 16.17 4.52 4.07
CA ASN A 127 16.36 3.98 2.72
C ASN A 127 15.23 4.38 1.76
N LEU A 128 14.00 4.55 2.26
CA LEU A 128 12.84 4.95 1.46
C LEU A 128 12.65 6.46 1.36
N ARG A 129 13.36 7.25 2.16
CA ARG A 129 13.28 8.72 2.07
C ARG A 129 13.57 9.20 0.66
N ASN A 130 12.66 10.00 0.10
CA ASN A 130 12.74 10.52 -1.27
C ASN A 130 12.81 9.43 -2.37
N ALA A 131 12.34 8.20 -2.07
CA ALA A 131 12.25 7.15 -3.09
C ALA A 131 10.97 7.25 -3.93
N PHE A 132 10.01 8.06 -3.49
CA PHE A 132 8.73 8.27 -4.16
C PHE A 132 8.52 9.76 -4.43
N GLU A 133 7.71 10.07 -5.41
CA GLU A 133 7.32 11.44 -5.74
C GLU A 133 5.95 11.48 -6.42
N LEU A 134 5.30 12.63 -6.36
CA LEU A 134 4.06 12.85 -7.10
C LEU A 134 4.39 12.98 -8.60
N ARG A 135 3.61 12.35 -9.46
CA ARG A 135 3.76 12.48 -10.91
C ARG A 135 3.42 13.90 -11.35
N LYS A 136 4.20 14.45 -12.28
CA LYS A 136 3.93 15.77 -12.89
C LYS A 136 2.51 15.82 -13.45
N GLY A 137 1.80 16.90 -13.17
CA GLY A 137 0.42 17.10 -13.61
C GLY A 137 -0.64 16.43 -12.74
N SER A 138 -0.27 15.64 -11.73
CA SER A 138 -1.23 15.10 -10.76
C SER A 138 -1.56 16.14 -9.69
N SER A 139 -2.85 16.22 -9.31
CA SER A 139 -3.30 17.04 -8.17
C SER A 139 -4.07 16.15 -7.20
N VAL A 140 -3.70 16.22 -5.92
CA VAL A 140 -4.34 15.48 -4.82
C VAL A 140 -4.91 16.44 -3.76
N LEU A 141 -4.95 17.73 -4.07
CA LEU A 141 -5.41 18.76 -3.15
C LEU A 141 -6.85 18.50 -2.68
N GLY A 142 -7.04 18.48 -1.37
CA GLY A 142 -8.32 18.25 -0.71
C GLY A 142 -8.89 16.83 -0.84
N LYS A 143 -8.18 15.89 -1.45
CA LYS A 143 -8.65 14.53 -1.73
C LYS A 143 -8.43 13.57 -0.57
N ARG A 144 -9.37 12.63 -0.41
CA ARG A 144 -9.29 11.50 0.51
C ARG A 144 -8.84 10.28 -0.28
N LEU A 145 -7.68 9.77 0.01
CA LEU A 145 -7.02 8.74 -0.79
C LEU A 145 -6.88 7.43 -0.01
N LEU A 146 -7.00 6.31 -0.71
CA LEU A 146 -6.78 4.99 -0.17
C LEU A 146 -5.57 4.35 -0.85
N LEU A 147 -4.44 4.33 -0.13
CA LEU A 147 -3.23 3.61 -0.55
C LEU A 147 -3.48 2.10 -0.51
N VAL A 148 -2.98 1.40 -1.52
CA VAL A 148 -3.06 -0.07 -1.59
C VAL A 148 -1.66 -0.63 -1.78
N ASP A 149 -1.29 -1.60 -0.92
CA ASP A 149 -0.04 -2.36 -1.02
C ASP A 149 -0.30 -3.84 -0.74
N ASP A 150 0.69 -4.70 -0.94
CA ASP A 150 0.54 -6.14 -0.72
C ASP A 150 0.79 -6.55 0.74
N VAL A 151 1.88 -6.11 1.35
CA VAL A 151 2.27 -6.55 2.70
C VAL A 151 2.73 -5.38 3.57
N LEU A 152 2.04 -5.20 4.67
CA LEU A 152 2.49 -4.32 5.75
C LEU A 152 3.60 -5.02 6.54
N THR A 153 4.81 -4.50 6.47
CA THR A 153 5.93 -4.91 7.35
C THR A 153 6.14 -3.86 8.44
N THR A 154 7.02 -2.91 8.20
CA THR A 154 7.29 -1.77 9.10
C THR A 154 6.38 -0.57 8.82
N GLY A 155 5.60 -0.60 7.75
CA GLY A 155 4.80 0.53 7.28
C GLY A 155 5.58 1.64 6.56
N SER A 156 6.92 1.54 6.48
CA SER A 156 7.76 2.61 5.93
C SER A 156 7.43 3.01 4.48
N THR A 157 6.99 2.07 3.66
CA THR A 157 6.57 2.36 2.27
C THR A 157 5.29 3.18 2.24
N LEU A 158 4.28 2.74 3.01
CA LEU A 158 3.00 3.45 3.13
C LEU A 158 3.19 4.84 3.74
N ASP A 159 4.06 4.93 4.76
CA ASP A 159 4.40 6.18 5.44
C ASP A 159 5.00 7.20 4.47
N GLU A 160 6.01 6.82 3.70
CA GLU A 160 6.64 7.73 2.74
C GLU A 160 5.67 8.14 1.61
N CYS A 161 4.85 7.21 1.08
CA CYS A 161 3.81 7.53 0.11
C CYS A 161 2.78 8.50 0.69
N ALA A 162 2.32 8.28 1.93
CA ALA A 162 1.36 9.13 2.60
C ALA A 162 1.95 10.53 2.89
N ARG A 163 3.20 10.59 3.32
CA ARG A 163 3.93 11.86 3.54
C ARG A 163 3.93 12.72 2.28
N ILE A 164 4.21 12.14 1.13
CA ILE A 164 4.21 12.84 -0.15
C ILE A 164 2.80 13.32 -0.50
N LEU A 165 1.79 12.48 -0.38
CA LEU A 165 0.40 12.84 -0.68
C LEU A 165 -0.09 13.97 0.23
N LYS A 166 0.19 13.89 1.54
CA LYS A 166 -0.16 14.92 2.53
C LYS A 166 0.59 16.23 2.25
N ALA A 167 1.88 16.17 1.91
CA ALA A 167 2.67 17.35 1.55
C ALA A 167 2.13 18.08 0.31
N HIS A 168 1.41 17.37 -0.57
CA HIS A 168 0.74 17.94 -1.75
C HIS A 168 -0.75 18.23 -1.51
N GLY A 169 -1.19 18.29 -0.23
CA GLY A 169 -2.50 18.75 0.17
C GLY A 169 -3.60 17.69 0.16
N ALA A 170 -3.29 16.41 0.18
CA ALA A 170 -4.30 15.38 0.40
C ALA A 170 -4.97 15.59 1.78
N LYS A 171 -6.31 15.56 1.81
CA LYS A 171 -7.11 15.76 3.03
C LYS A 171 -6.94 14.58 4.01
N SER A 172 -6.98 13.36 3.48
CA SER A 172 -6.72 12.15 4.27
C SER A 172 -6.05 11.09 3.40
N VAL A 173 -5.22 10.27 4.05
CA VAL A 173 -4.54 9.15 3.41
C VAL A 173 -4.68 7.93 4.33
N ARG A 174 -5.54 7.01 3.96
CA ARG A 174 -5.70 5.71 4.61
C ARG A 174 -5.04 4.64 3.76
N ALA A 175 -4.82 3.46 4.32
CA ALA A 175 -4.18 2.38 3.60
C ALA A 175 -4.86 1.04 3.84
N ILE A 176 -4.77 0.15 2.86
CA ILE A 176 -5.10 -1.28 2.98
C ILE A 176 -3.97 -2.13 2.43
N THR A 177 -3.79 -3.30 3.03
CA THR A 177 -2.85 -4.31 2.54
C THR A 177 -3.47 -5.70 2.60
N VAL A 178 -2.97 -6.61 1.77
CA VAL A 178 -3.41 -8.01 1.77
C VAL A 178 -3.09 -8.65 3.12
N ALA A 179 -1.86 -8.46 3.59
CA ALA A 179 -1.39 -9.07 4.83
C ALA A 179 -0.44 -8.17 5.61
N ARG A 180 -0.24 -8.48 6.89
CA ARG A 180 0.83 -7.92 7.73
C ARG A 180 1.80 -9.01 8.19
N ARG A 181 3.05 -8.65 8.32
CA ARG A 181 4.09 -9.49 8.93
C ARG A 181 4.22 -9.21 10.42
#